data_4e6572ff48a458996e13d41d078224d1
#
_entry.id   4e6572ff48a458996e13d41d078224d1
#
_cell.length_a   1.000
_cell.length_b   1.000
_cell.length_c   1.000
_cell.angle_alpha   90.00
_cell.angle_beta   90.00
_cell.angle_gamma   90.00
#
_symmetry.space_group_name_H-M   'P 1'
#
loop_
_entity.id
_entity.type
_entity.pdbx_description
1 polymer ?
#
loop_
_entity_poly.entity_id
_entity_poly.type
_entity_poly.pdbx_seq_one_letter_code
_entity_poly.pdbx_strand_id
1 'polypeptide(L)'
;MIPTDLRYHQEHEWVRVIGNEATVGISHFAQDALGDIVFIDLPKSGQSVKAGQQIGEVESTKTTSTIYTPVSGTISKVNSDLKDHPEVVNSDPYGKGWMVMIELSSKEELEKLMTGAQYEAFLASQKH
;
A
#
# COMPACT_ATOMS: atom_id res chain seq x y z
N MET A 1 -1.18 -7.64 14.04
CA MET A 1 -2.51 -7.03 14.15
C MET A 1 -2.88 -6.35 12.84
N ILE A 2 -4.15 -6.48 12.44
CA ILE A 2 -4.65 -5.86 11.21
C ILE A 2 -5.51 -4.66 11.61
N PRO A 3 -5.10 -3.42 11.27
CA PRO A 3 -5.92 -2.24 11.58
C PRO A 3 -7.32 -2.37 10.96
N THR A 4 -8.34 -2.04 11.75
CA THR A 4 -9.74 -2.20 11.33
C THR A 4 -10.32 -0.95 10.68
N ASP A 5 -9.61 0.17 10.73
CA ASP A 5 -10.03 1.45 10.16
C ASP A 5 -9.51 1.67 8.74
N LEU A 6 -8.84 0.66 8.17
CA LEU A 6 -8.28 0.73 6.82
C LEU A 6 -9.04 -0.19 5.87
N ARG A 7 -8.80 0.01 4.57
CA ARG A 7 -9.25 -0.91 3.53
C ARG A 7 -8.02 -1.60 2.95
N TYR A 8 -8.23 -2.79 2.35
CA TYR A 8 -7.12 -3.62 1.90
C TYR A 8 -7.38 -4.17 0.50
N HIS A 9 -6.31 -4.22 -0.29
CA HIS A 9 -6.33 -4.79 -1.64
C HIS A 9 -5.83 -6.23 -1.57
N GLN A 10 -6.27 -7.07 -2.51
CA GLN A 10 -5.87 -8.48 -2.53
C GLN A 10 -4.37 -8.67 -2.74
N GLU A 11 -3.67 -7.67 -3.26
CA GLU A 11 -2.21 -7.69 -3.41
C GLU A 11 -1.50 -7.12 -2.19
N HIS A 12 -2.23 -6.93 -1.09
CA HIS A 12 -1.70 -6.56 0.23
C HIS A 12 -1.33 -5.10 0.42
N GLU A 13 -1.87 -4.20 -0.40
CA GLU A 13 -1.77 -2.76 -0.12
C GLU A 13 -2.91 -2.36 0.81
N TRP A 14 -2.65 -1.39 1.69
CA TRP A 14 -3.68 -0.82 2.54
C TRP A 14 -4.00 0.61 2.10
N VAL A 15 -5.20 1.07 2.44
CA VAL A 15 -5.68 2.41 2.09
C VAL A 15 -6.29 3.05 3.32
N ARG A 16 -5.85 4.27 3.63
CA ARG A 16 -6.44 5.11 4.67
C ARG A 16 -7.01 6.34 3.99
N VAL A 17 -8.31 6.61 4.17
CA VAL A 17 -8.98 7.72 3.51
C VAL A 17 -9.32 8.80 4.50
N ILE A 18 -8.93 10.03 4.18
CA ILE A 18 -9.31 11.23 4.93
C ILE A 18 -9.84 12.22 3.90
N GLY A 19 -11.15 12.52 3.96
CA GLY A 19 -11.78 13.38 2.96
C GLY A 19 -11.75 12.72 1.58
N ASN A 20 -11.10 13.36 0.63
CA ASN A 20 -10.97 12.85 -0.74
C ASN A 20 -9.56 12.34 -1.03
N GLU A 21 -8.74 12.18 -0.01
CA GLU A 21 -7.36 11.76 -0.16
C GLU A 21 -7.13 10.39 0.47
N ALA A 22 -6.47 9.52 -0.27
CA ALA A 22 -6.15 8.17 0.18
C ALA A 22 -4.64 8.04 0.38
N THR A 23 -4.22 7.57 1.55
CA THR A 23 -2.83 7.21 1.81
C THR A 23 -2.70 5.72 1.59
N VAL A 24 -1.68 5.30 0.85
CA VAL A 24 -1.47 3.91 0.45
C VAL A 24 -0.10 3.42 0.90
N GLY A 25 -0.05 2.19 1.38
CA GLY A 25 1.19 1.51 1.72
C GLY A 25 0.99 0.00 1.61
N ILE A 26 1.98 -0.78 2.03
CA ILE A 26 1.83 -2.24 2.08
C ILE A 26 1.57 -2.69 3.50
N SER A 27 0.85 -3.80 3.64
CA SER A 27 0.43 -4.30 4.95
C SER A 27 1.59 -4.92 5.74
N HIS A 28 1.35 -5.17 7.02
CA HIS A 28 2.31 -5.88 7.86
C HIS A 28 2.60 -7.27 7.27
N PHE A 29 1.58 -7.97 6.80
CA PHE A 29 1.74 -9.27 6.18
C PHE A 29 2.70 -9.19 4.98
N ALA A 30 2.54 -8.16 4.14
CA ALA A 30 3.36 -8.01 2.94
C ALA A 30 4.83 -7.76 3.31
N GLN A 31 5.10 -6.85 4.24
CA GLN A 31 6.48 -6.57 4.62
C GLN A 31 7.13 -7.76 5.32
N ASP A 32 6.35 -8.51 6.09
CA ASP A 32 6.86 -9.69 6.78
C ASP A 32 7.23 -10.79 5.77
N ALA A 33 6.39 -10.98 4.76
CA ALA A 33 6.65 -11.96 3.71
C ALA A 33 7.87 -11.58 2.87
N LEU A 34 8.09 -10.28 2.66
CA LEU A 34 9.23 -9.80 1.87
C LEU A 34 10.54 -9.88 2.63
N GLY A 35 10.51 -9.71 3.95
CA GLY A 35 11.74 -9.62 4.75
C GLY A 35 12.31 -8.22 4.71
N ASP A 36 13.62 -8.09 4.92
CA ASP A 36 14.28 -6.78 5.03
C ASP A 36 14.21 -6.01 3.72
N ILE A 37 13.51 -4.89 3.74
CA ILE A 37 13.33 -4.04 2.55
C ILE A 37 14.55 -3.15 2.40
N VAL A 38 15.16 -3.17 1.20
CA VAL A 38 16.40 -2.46 0.93
C VAL A 38 16.25 -1.35 -0.11
N PHE A 39 15.18 -1.39 -0.91
CA PHE A 39 14.96 -0.37 -1.93
C PHE A 39 13.48 -0.28 -2.28
N ILE A 40 13.00 0.93 -2.49
CA ILE A 40 11.62 1.18 -2.89
C ILE A 40 11.63 2.18 -4.04
N ASP A 41 11.01 1.79 -5.16
CA ASP A 41 10.83 2.66 -6.32
C ASP A 41 9.38 3.15 -6.30
N LEU A 42 9.19 4.46 -6.18
CA LEU A 42 7.88 5.09 -6.08
C LEU A 42 7.59 5.93 -7.32
N PRO A 43 6.31 6.16 -7.64
CA PRO A 43 5.94 7.02 -8.76
C PRO A 43 6.21 8.49 -8.43
N LYS A 44 5.94 9.37 -9.40
CA LYS A 44 6.10 10.81 -9.21
C LYS A 44 4.75 11.43 -8.87
N SER A 45 4.78 12.47 -8.04
CA SER A 45 3.57 13.25 -7.76
C SER A 45 3.08 13.88 -9.07
N GLY A 46 1.76 14.07 -9.17
CA GLY A 46 1.13 14.58 -10.37
C GLY A 46 0.72 13.52 -11.38
N GLN A 47 1.19 12.29 -11.21
CA GLN A 47 0.85 11.20 -12.11
C GLN A 47 -0.58 10.72 -11.89
N SER A 48 -1.31 10.52 -12.98
CA SER A 48 -2.67 9.97 -12.94
C SER A 48 -2.59 8.44 -12.95
N VAL A 49 -3.35 7.78 -12.09
CA VAL A 49 -3.32 6.31 -11.96
C VAL A 49 -4.72 5.73 -11.90
N LYS A 50 -4.83 4.46 -12.25
CA LYS A 50 -6.10 3.72 -12.20
C LYS A 50 -5.96 2.51 -11.28
N ALA A 51 -7.03 2.19 -10.56
CA ALA A 51 -7.05 1.05 -9.65
C ALA A 51 -6.52 -0.21 -10.35
N GLY A 52 -5.59 -0.90 -9.69
CA GLY A 52 -4.95 -2.09 -10.24
C GLY A 52 -3.70 -1.82 -11.06
N GLN A 53 -3.38 -0.56 -11.32
CA GLN A 53 -2.19 -0.20 -12.08
C GLN A 53 -0.94 -0.33 -11.23
N GLN A 54 0.15 -0.80 -11.84
CA GLN A 54 1.46 -0.83 -11.17
C GLN A 54 1.94 0.59 -10.96
N ILE A 55 2.33 0.92 -9.72
CA ILE A 55 2.84 2.25 -9.38
C ILE A 55 4.26 2.24 -8.86
N GLY A 56 4.80 1.09 -8.54
CA GLY A 56 6.16 1.02 -8.04
C GLY A 56 6.58 -0.39 -7.71
N GLU A 57 7.74 -0.51 -7.08
CA GLU A 57 8.30 -1.78 -6.68
C GLU A 57 8.98 -1.68 -5.32
N VAL A 58 8.97 -2.81 -4.59
CA VAL A 58 9.68 -2.95 -3.32
C VAL A 58 10.69 -4.07 -3.51
N GLU A 59 11.95 -3.77 -3.22
CA GLU A 59 13.01 -4.78 -3.28
C GLU A 59 13.47 -5.11 -1.87
N SER A 60 13.50 -6.41 -1.56
CA SER A 60 14.02 -6.90 -0.30
C SER A 60 15.29 -7.70 -0.53
N THR A 61 15.89 -8.20 0.54
CA THR A 61 17.10 -9.02 0.45
C THR A 61 16.87 -10.34 -0.28
N LYS A 62 15.62 -10.77 -0.42
CA LYS A 62 15.32 -12.06 -1.03
C LYS A 62 14.45 -12.00 -2.28
N THR A 63 13.76 -10.88 -2.56
CA THR A 63 12.86 -10.82 -3.71
C THR A 63 12.45 -9.39 -4.03
N THR A 64 11.75 -9.21 -5.16
CA THR A 64 11.17 -7.95 -5.59
C THR A 64 9.67 -8.14 -5.74
N SER A 65 8.89 -7.16 -5.29
CA SER A 65 7.43 -7.21 -5.38
C SER A 65 6.91 -5.93 -6.01
N THR A 66 5.89 -6.06 -6.86
CA THR A 66 5.23 -4.93 -7.49
C THR A 66 4.23 -4.30 -6.53
N ILE A 67 4.14 -2.96 -6.55
CA ILE A 67 3.12 -2.23 -5.80
C ILE A 67 2.03 -1.82 -6.80
N TYR A 68 0.78 -2.21 -6.50
CA TYR A 68 -0.38 -1.82 -7.31
C TYR A 68 -1.19 -0.80 -6.53
N THR A 69 -1.71 0.21 -7.24
CA THR A 69 -2.61 1.14 -6.55
C THR A 69 -3.99 0.51 -6.41
N PRO A 70 -4.55 0.50 -5.19
CA PRO A 70 -5.90 -0.04 -4.99
C PRO A 70 -7.00 0.93 -5.41
N VAL A 71 -6.66 2.19 -5.72
CA VAL A 71 -7.64 3.22 -6.05
C VAL A 71 -7.17 4.05 -7.23
N SER A 72 -8.12 4.70 -7.92
CA SER A 72 -7.84 5.60 -9.04
C SER A 72 -7.78 7.04 -8.58
N GLY A 73 -6.97 7.84 -9.24
CA GLY A 73 -6.85 9.25 -8.95
C GLY A 73 -5.53 9.83 -9.40
N THR A 74 -5.12 10.91 -8.75
CA THR A 74 -3.85 11.59 -9.04
C THR A 74 -2.93 11.49 -7.83
N ILE A 75 -1.70 11.09 -8.05
CA ILE A 75 -0.70 11.03 -6.97
C ILE A 75 -0.43 12.45 -6.50
N SER A 76 -0.86 12.76 -5.27
CA SER A 76 -0.69 14.10 -4.70
C SER A 76 0.61 14.22 -3.90
N LYS A 77 1.10 13.10 -3.35
CA LYS A 77 2.29 13.10 -2.51
C LYS A 77 2.98 11.74 -2.56
N VAL A 78 4.30 11.76 -2.42
CA VAL A 78 5.12 10.56 -2.37
C VAL A 78 6.00 10.65 -1.13
N ASN A 79 6.15 9.56 -0.40
CA ASN A 79 6.99 9.55 0.81
C ASN A 79 8.46 9.40 0.42
N SER A 80 9.10 10.53 0.18
CA SER A 80 10.50 10.55 -0.28
C SER A 80 11.48 10.03 0.76
N ASP A 81 11.09 9.99 2.04
CA ASP A 81 11.96 9.45 3.10
C ASP A 81 12.28 7.97 2.89
N LEU A 82 11.41 7.24 2.20
CA LEU A 82 11.62 5.81 1.94
C LEU A 82 12.78 5.56 1.00
N LYS A 83 13.22 6.56 0.25
CA LYS A 83 14.38 6.42 -0.62
C LYS A 83 15.65 6.22 0.20
N ASP A 84 15.77 6.95 1.31
CA ASP A 84 16.93 6.87 2.19
C ASP A 84 16.73 5.87 3.33
N HIS A 85 15.48 5.63 3.71
CA HIS A 85 15.13 4.79 4.86
C HIS A 85 14.03 3.79 4.51
N PRO A 86 14.28 2.86 3.54
CA PRO A 86 13.24 1.89 3.15
C PRO A 86 12.89 0.92 4.28
N GLU A 87 13.78 0.72 5.25
CA GLU A 87 13.54 -0.18 6.38
C GLU A 87 12.39 0.29 7.27
N VAL A 88 11.95 1.54 7.15
CA VAL A 88 10.82 2.07 7.91
C VAL A 88 9.53 1.31 7.57
N VAL A 89 9.43 0.79 6.34
CA VAL A 89 8.27 -0.01 5.94
C VAL A 89 8.20 -1.29 6.78
N ASN A 90 9.36 -1.86 7.14
CA ASN A 90 9.39 -3.04 8.01
C ASN A 90 8.96 -2.70 9.44
N SER A 91 9.42 -1.58 9.98
CA SER A 91 9.18 -1.23 11.37
C SER A 91 7.83 -0.57 11.61
N ASP A 92 7.29 0.16 10.62
CA ASP A 92 6.07 0.93 10.79
C ASP A 92 5.26 1.00 9.49
N PRO A 93 4.77 -0.15 8.97
CA PRO A 93 4.12 -0.19 7.66
C PRO A 93 2.84 0.62 7.56
N TYR A 94 2.13 0.81 8.66
CA TYR A 94 0.86 1.56 8.67
C TYR A 94 1.01 3.03 9.07
N GLY A 95 2.20 3.45 9.44
CA GLY A 95 2.50 4.81 9.86
C GLY A 95 3.54 5.45 8.97
N LYS A 96 4.76 5.57 9.47
CA LYS A 96 5.84 6.25 8.74
C LYS A 96 6.21 5.57 7.44
N GLY A 97 5.85 4.29 7.28
CA GLY A 97 6.10 3.52 6.06
C GLY A 97 5.08 3.75 4.94
N TRP A 98 4.21 4.75 5.04
CA TRP A 98 3.27 5.05 3.96
C TRP A 98 4.06 5.37 2.68
N MET A 99 3.46 5.07 1.53
CA MET A 99 4.17 5.20 0.25
C MET A 99 3.71 6.36 -0.59
N VAL A 100 2.41 6.46 -0.87
CA VAL A 100 1.87 7.53 -1.70
C VAL A 100 0.56 8.03 -1.13
N MET A 101 0.19 9.27 -1.48
CA MET A 101 -1.14 9.81 -1.24
C MET A 101 -1.77 10.09 -2.59
N ILE A 102 -3.03 9.70 -2.73
CA ILE A 102 -3.76 9.81 -4.00
C ILE A 102 -5.02 10.61 -3.77
N GLU A 103 -5.21 11.66 -4.58
CA GLU A 103 -6.48 12.38 -4.61
C GLU A 103 -7.45 11.51 -5.41
N LEU A 104 -8.49 11.02 -4.74
CA LEU A 104 -9.41 10.05 -5.32
C LEU A 104 -10.24 10.64 -6.45
N SER A 105 -10.35 9.90 -7.55
CA SER A 105 -11.26 10.24 -8.64
C SER A 105 -12.63 9.60 -8.43
N SER A 106 -12.71 8.51 -7.67
CA SER A 106 -13.98 7.83 -7.37
C SER A 106 -13.90 7.13 -6.02
N LYS A 107 -14.73 7.56 -5.08
CA LYS A 107 -14.80 6.93 -3.76
C LYS A 107 -15.51 5.58 -3.80
N GLU A 108 -16.26 5.32 -4.86
CA GLU A 108 -16.98 4.05 -5.00
C GLU A 108 -16.03 2.85 -5.08
N GLU A 109 -14.81 3.07 -5.55
CA GLU A 109 -13.82 2.00 -5.62
C GLU A 109 -13.44 1.46 -4.26
N LEU A 110 -13.61 2.25 -3.20
CA LEU A 110 -13.29 1.81 -1.85
C LEU A 110 -14.18 0.65 -1.40
N GLU A 111 -15.41 0.58 -1.91
CA GLU A 111 -16.33 -0.47 -1.56
C GLU A 111 -15.90 -1.83 -2.11
N LYS A 112 -15.07 -1.84 -3.13
CA LYS A 112 -14.54 -3.07 -3.72
C LYS A 112 -13.35 -3.62 -2.94
N LEU A 113 -12.81 -2.85 -2.03
CA LEU A 113 -11.68 -3.26 -1.21
C LEU A 113 -12.17 -3.97 0.05
N MET A 114 -11.29 -4.78 0.63
CA MET A 114 -11.63 -5.52 1.83
C MET A 114 -11.58 -4.64 3.07
N THR A 115 -12.49 -4.89 4.00
CA THR A 115 -12.37 -4.34 5.36
C THR A 115 -11.26 -5.10 6.07
N GLY A 116 -10.88 -4.64 7.28
CA GLY A 116 -9.89 -5.35 8.08
C GLY A 116 -10.29 -6.79 8.37
N ALA A 117 -11.58 -7.01 8.72
CA ALA A 117 -12.08 -8.35 9.00
C ALA A 117 -12.05 -9.24 7.77
N GLN A 118 -12.42 -8.69 6.61
CA GLN A 118 -12.38 -9.44 5.35
C GLN A 118 -10.95 -9.78 4.95
N TYR A 119 -10.03 -8.86 5.17
CA TYR A 119 -8.63 -9.07 4.86
C TYR A 119 -8.04 -10.17 5.77
N GLU A 120 -8.40 -10.15 7.04
CA GLU A 120 -7.96 -11.19 7.98
C GLU A 120 -8.42 -12.56 7.53
N ALA A 121 -9.69 -12.68 7.10
CA ALA A 121 -10.23 -13.92 6.58
C ALA A 121 -9.52 -14.36 5.29
N PHE A 122 -9.21 -13.38 4.43
CA PHE A 122 -8.49 -13.62 3.18
C PHE A 122 -7.10 -14.17 3.46
N LEU A 123 -6.38 -13.60 4.42
CA LEU A 123 -5.05 -14.09 4.79
C LEU A 123 -5.11 -15.51 5.34
N ALA A 124 -6.12 -15.81 6.16
CA ALA A 124 -6.29 -17.15 6.73
C ALA A 124 -6.52 -18.18 5.63
N SER A 125 -7.25 -17.82 4.57
CA SER A 125 -7.53 -18.74 3.47
C SER A 125 -6.31 -19.02 2.60
N GLN A 126 -5.28 -18.18 2.69
CA GLN A 126 -4.05 -18.33 1.91
C GLN A 126 -2.96 -19.11 2.62
N LYS A 127 -3.19 -19.48 3.86
CA LYS A 127 -2.26 -20.30 4.62
C LYS A 127 -2.47 -21.76 4.30
N HIS A 128 -1.49 -22.38 3.71
CA HIS A 128 -1.51 -23.80 3.39
C HIS A 128 -0.22 -24.45 3.82
#